data_d33a20529257e0c206c0e9af08e1ad2b
#
_entry.id   d33a20529257e0c206c0e9af08e1ad2b
#
_cell.length_a   1.000
_cell.length_b   1.000
_cell.length_c   1.000
_cell.angle_alpha   90.00
_cell.angle_beta   90.00
_cell.angle_gamma   90.00
#
_symmetry.space_group_name_H-M   'P 1'
#
loop_
_entity.id
_entity.type
_entity.pdbx_description
1 polymer ?
#
loop_
_entity_poly.entity_id
_entity_poly.type
_entity_poly.pdbx_seq_one_letter_code
_entity_poly.pdbx_strand_id
1 'polypeptide(L)'
;GEMKKNIEIAPYNLKWPEVFASEAALLKQALGNNCITIHHIGSTSVPGLSAKPIIDILPVVRDIQEVDKATKAMESLGYESKGEYGIVFRRYFQKGKNARTHNVHVYQEGDPEISRYLKFRDWMRSHPEDVENYAKLKEELAAKFPEDILQYCNGKDAFVASIDAKDGFDGWRIVKALTDREWSAVRNLRQQYFFKTKEDPFTWAFEHDDHIHFVFL
;
A
#
# COMPACT_ATOMS: atom_id res chain seq x y z
N GLY A 1 3.18 -1.42 -29.25
CA GLY A 1 2.31 -1.37 -28.09
C GLY A 1 2.91 -2.25 -27.00
N GLU A 2 3.16 -1.73 -25.82
CA GLU A 2 3.54 -2.54 -24.66
C GLU A 2 2.42 -3.51 -24.36
N MET A 3 2.72 -4.80 -24.34
CA MET A 3 1.77 -5.81 -23.88
C MET A 3 1.50 -5.57 -22.39
N LYS A 4 0.27 -5.22 -22.04
CA LYS A 4 -0.15 -5.15 -20.64
C LYS A 4 -0.01 -6.55 -20.04
N LYS A 5 0.74 -6.64 -18.93
CA LYS A 5 0.96 -7.91 -18.25
C LYS A 5 -0.24 -8.22 -17.37
N ASN A 6 -0.80 -9.42 -17.50
CA ASN A 6 -1.89 -9.87 -16.65
C ASN A 6 -1.47 -9.92 -15.17
N ILE A 7 -2.42 -9.66 -14.28
CA ILE A 7 -2.23 -9.82 -12.83
C ILE A 7 -2.13 -11.33 -12.53
N GLU A 8 -0.98 -11.75 -12.06
CA GLU A 8 -0.68 -13.12 -11.68
C GLU A 8 -0.74 -13.30 -10.17
N ILE A 9 -1.53 -14.26 -9.70
CA ILE A 9 -1.55 -14.70 -8.30
C ILE A 9 -0.81 -16.03 -8.22
N ALA A 10 0.32 -16.05 -7.53
CA ALA A 10 1.13 -17.23 -7.31
C ALA A 10 0.81 -17.87 -5.96
N PRO A 11 0.93 -19.19 -5.80
CA PRO A 11 0.92 -19.85 -4.49
C PRO A 11 2.02 -19.29 -3.60
N TYR A 12 1.84 -19.39 -2.28
CA TYR A 12 2.86 -18.95 -1.33
C TYR A 12 4.21 -19.61 -1.63
N ASN A 13 5.26 -18.79 -1.67
CA ASN A 13 6.62 -19.24 -1.93
C ASN A 13 7.45 -19.15 -0.64
N LEU A 14 7.98 -20.28 -0.21
CA LEU A 14 8.83 -20.38 0.98
C LEU A 14 10.12 -19.55 0.91
N LYS A 15 10.50 -19.10 -0.28
CA LYS A 15 11.66 -18.21 -0.49
C LYS A 15 11.36 -16.73 -0.23
N TRP A 16 10.11 -16.32 -0.17
CA TRP A 16 9.78 -14.91 0.05
C TRP A 16 10.39 -14.31 1.32
N PRO A 17 10.44 -15.00 2.48
CA PRO A 17 11.14 -14.47 3.65
C PRO A 17 12.64 -14.24 3.42
N GLU A 18 13.31 -15.10 2.66
CA GLU A 18 14.72 -14.91 2.31
C GLU A 18 14.94 -13.76 1.34
N VAL A 19 14.07 -13.63 0.34
CA VAL A 19 14.09 -12.51 -0.62
C VAL A 19 13.92 -11.20 0.14
N PHE A 20 12.97 -11.15 1.06
CA PHE A 20 12.80 -9.99 1.94
C PHE A 20 14.08 -9.70 2.76
N ALA A 21 14.64 -10.69 3.43
CA ALA A 21 15.80 -10.51 4.31
C ALA A 21 17.02 -9.97 3.55
N SER A 22 17.27 -10.48 2.36
CA SER A 22 18.37 -10.03 1.49
C SER A 22 18.17 -8.56 1.08
N GLU A 23 16.96 -8.20 0.69
CA GLU A 23 16.65 -6.83 0.28
C GLU A 23 16.67 -5.87 1.47
N ALA A 24 16.17 -6.28 2.63
CA ALA A 24 16.20 -5.48 3.85
C ALA A 24 17.62 -5.09 4.27
N ALA A 25 18.59 -5.98 4.11
CA ALA A 25 19.98 -5.69 4.39
C ALA A 25 20.53 -4.57 3.48
N LEU A 26 20.20 -4.59 2.19
CA LEU A 26 20.59 -3.56 1.24
C LEU A 26 19.90 -2.21 1.55
N LEU A 27 18.61 -2.24 1.88
CA LEU A 27 17.84 -1.05 2.23
C LEU A 27 18.35 -0.41 3.51
N LYS A 28 18.75 -1.20 4.51
CA LYS A 28 19.33 -0.70 5.74
C LYS A 28 20.63 0.08 5.48
N GLN A 29 21.47 -0.41 4.58
CA GLN A 29 22.68 0.30 4.16
C GLN A 29 22.35 1.60 3.41
N ALA A 30 21.39 1.55 2.49
CA ALA A 30 21.00 2.73 1.69
C ALA A 30 20.39 3.85 2.55
N LEU A 31 19.55 3.49 3.52
CA LEU A 31 18.91 4.46 4.44
C LEU A 31 19.83 4.90 5.58
N GLY A 32 20.86 4.13 5.89
CA GLY A 32 21.86 4.46 6.88
C GLY A 32 21.30 4.57 8.31
N ASN A 33 21.90 5.48 9.11
CA ASN A 33 21.53 5.67 10.51
C ASN A 33 20.11 6.19 10.74
N ASN A 34 19.45 6.69 9.71
CA ASN A 34 18.04 7.08 9.77
C ASN A 34 17.10 5.87 9.90
N CYS A 35 17.54 4.70 9.49
CA CYS A 35 16.75 3.49 9.56
C CYS A 35 16.77 2.86 10.96
N ILE A 36 15.59 2.71 11.56
CA ILE A 36 15.42 2.08 12.88
C ILE A 36 15.24 0.57 12.72
N THR A 37 14.30 0.17 11.86
CA THR A 37 13.97 -1.23 11.61
C THR A 37 13.31 -1.37 10.24
N ILE A 38 13.22 -2.60 9.73
CA ILE A 38 12.58 -2.91 8.45
C ILE A 38 11.67 -4.11 8.64
N HIS A 39 10.40 -3.97 8.22
CA HIS A 39 9.39 -5.01 8.34
C HIS A 39 9.00 -5.58 6.97
N HIS A 40 8.80 -6.90 6.94
CA HIS A 40 8.11 -7.56 5.84
C HIS A 40 6.60 -7.42 6.05
N ILE A 41 5.91 -6.79 5.12
CA ILE A 41 4.47 -6.55 5.16
C ILE A 41 3.76 -7.11 3.93
N GLY A 42 2.45 -6.94 3.87
CA GLY A 42 1.65 -7.37 2.74
C GLY A 42 1.47 -8.89 2.66
N SER A 43 0.87 -9.34 1.56
CA SER A 43 0.46 -10.74 1.41
C SER A 43 1.63 -11.72 1.39
N THR A 44 2.78 -11.35 0.83
CA THR A 44 3.96 -12.23 0.80
C THR A 44 4.58 -12.46 2.18
N SER A 45 4.22 -11.64 3.18
CA SER A 45 4.66 -11.79 4.57
C SER A 45 3.83 -12.79 5.38
N VAL A 46 2.74 -13.30 4.80
CA VAL A 46 1.80 -14.21 5.45
C VAL A 46 2.00 -15.63 4.93
N PRO A 47 2.53 -16.56 5.74
CA PRO A 47 2.71 -17.94 5.33
C PRO A 47 1.42 -18.57 4.82
N GLY A 48 1.48 -19.26 3.69
CA GLY A 48 0.36 -19.94 3.07
C GLY A 48 -0.56 -19.06 2.22
N LEU A 49 -0.37 -17.74 2.20
CA LEU A 49 -1.21 -16.84 1.42
C LEU A 49 -0.70 -16.69 -0.02
N SER A 50 -1.56 -17.05 -0.98
CA SER A 50 -1.32 -16.76 -2.40
C SER A 50 -1.30 -15.27 -2.65
N ALA A 51 -0.36 -14.81 -3.46
CA ALA A 51 -0.15 -13.38 -3.71
C ALA A 51 0.49 -13.12 -5.08
N LYS A 52 0.41 -11.88 -5.54
CA LYS A 52 1.35 -11.41 -6.56
C LYS A 52 2.78 -11.53 -5.99
N PRO A 53 3.76 -12.00 -6.78
CA PRO A 53 5.13 -12.20 -6.30
C PRO A 53 5.89 -10.86 -6.21
N ILE A 54 5.36 -9.94 -5.43
CA ILE A 54 5.93 -8.62 -5.16
C ILE A 54 6.15 -8.51 -3.66
N ILE A 55 7.39 -8.28 -3.24
CA ILE A 55 7.73 -8.13 -1.83
C ILE A 55 7.42 -6.72 -1.37
N ASP A 56 6.51 -6.59 -0.41
CA ASP A 56 6.22 -5.32 0.26
C ASP A 56 7.07 -5.18 1.52
N ILE A 57 7.78 -4.06 1.59
CA ILE A 57 8.76 -3.78 2.64
C ILE A 57 8.44 -2.45 3.29
N LEU A 58 8.47 -2.41 4.62
CA LEU A 58 8.21 -1.21 5.42
C LEU A 58 9.42 -0.87 6.29
N PRO A 59 10.33 -0.01 5.80
CA PRO A 59 11.34 0.60 6.66
C PRO A 59 10.72 1.65 7.57
N VAL A 60 11.11 1.65 8.84
CA VAL A 60 10.80 2.68 9.82
C VAL A 60 12.03 3.55 10.01
N VAL A 61 11.87 4.86 9.87
CA VAL A 61 12.95 5.83 9.97
C VAL A 61 12.70 6.83 11.08
N ARG A 62 13.77 7.52 11.51
CA ARG A 62 13.71 8.58 12.53
C ARG A 62 13.09 9.86 11.98
N ASP A 63 13.45 10.22 10.76
CA ASP A 63 13.01 11.42 10.07
C ASP A 63 12.70 11.10 8.61
N ILE A 64 11.45 11.27 8.23
CA ILE A 64 10.99 10.95 6.87
C ILE A 64 11.60 11.88 5.81
N GLN A 65 11.91 13.11 6.15
CA GLN A 65 12.53 14.07 5.22
C GLN A 65 13.97 13.68 4.89
N GLU A 66 14.70 13.07 5.82
CA GLU A 66 16.06 12.57 5.61
C GLU A 66 16.11 11.44 4.55
N VAL A 67 14.99 10.75 4.31
CA VAL A 67 14.90 9.72 3.25
C VAL A 67 15.20 10.31 1.87
N ASP A 68 14.85 11.57 1.63
CA ASP A 68 15.08 12.25 0.35
C ASP A 68 16.58 12.33 0.01
N LYS A 69 17.44 12.37 1.00
CA LYS A 69 18.91 12.32 0.82
C LYS A 69 19.43 10.92 0.42
N ALA A 70 18.65 9.88 0.66
CA ALA A 70 18.98 8.51 0.29
C ALA A 70 18.53 8.12 -1.13
N THR A 71 17.88 9.02 -1.87
CA THR A 71 17.30 8.73 -3.19
C THR A 71 18.31 8.12 -4.15
N LYS A 72 19.53 8.66 -4.25
CA LYS A 72 20.57 8.11 -5.12
C LYS A 72 21.02 6.71 -4.71
N ALA A 73 21.14 6.45 -3.41
CA ALA A 73 21.46 5.12 -2.89
C ALA A 73 20.36 4.12 -3.20
N MET A 74 19.09 4.51 -3.09
CA MET A 74 17.94 3.71 -3.47
C MET A 74 17.92 3.43 -4.99
N GLU A 75 18.17 4.43 -5.80
CA GLU A 75 18.28 4.28 -7.26
C GLU A 75 19.40 3.31 -7.66
N SER A 76 20.53 3.32 -6.95
CA SER A 76 21.64 2.39 -7.17
C SER A 76 21.25 0.93 -6.89
N LEU A 77 20.23 0.69 -6.07
CA LEU A 77 19.65 -0.62 -5.84
C LEU A 77 18.58 -1.01 -6.87
N GLY A 78 18.27 -0.14 -7.82
CA GLY A 78 17.27 -0.34 -8.86
C GLY A 78 15.88 0.19 -8.52
N TYR A 79 15.73 0.99 -7.47
CA TYR A 79 14.45 1.61 -7.09
C TYR A 79 14.19 2.89 -7.86
N GLU A 80 12.92 3.14 -8.14
CA GLU A 80 12.38 4.41 -8.60
C GLU A 80 11.67 5.09 -7.42
N SER A 81 12.06 6.33 -7.12
CA SER A 81 11.38 7.14 -6.11
C SER A 81 10.07 7.69 -6.63
N LYS A 82 9.00 7.53 -5.84
CA LYS A 82 7.66 8.05 -6.13
C LYS A 82 7.22 9.16 -5.16
N GLY A 83 8.10 9.62 -4.28
CA GLY A 83 7.75 10.57 -3.23
C GLY A 83 6.69 10.00 -2.30
N GLU A 84 5.72 10.79 -1.90
CA GLU A 84 4.60 10.34 -1.05
C GLU A 84 3.65 9.40 -1.76
N TYR A 85 3.50 9.53 -3.05
CA TYR A 85 2.64 8.72 -3.91
C TYR A 85 1.21 8.56 -3.36
N GLY A 86 0.60 9.70 -2.99
CA GLY A 86 -0.78 9.80 -2.53
C GLY A 86 -1.01 9.55 -1.04
N ILE A 87 -0.02 9.11 -0.28
CA ILE A 87 -0.12 8.94 1.18
C ILE A 87 0.80 9.95 1.87
N VAL A 88 0.20 10.88 2.61
CA VAL A 88 0.91 11.95 3.30
C VAL A 88 1.92 11.38 4.30
N PHE A 89 3.10 11.98 4.34
CA PHE A 89 4.23 11.59 5.19
C PHE A 89 4.87 10.25 4.87
N ARG A 90 4.50 9.59 3.77
CA ARG A 90 5.18 8.40 3.27
C ARG A 90 6.31 8.78 2.29
N ARG A 91 7.31 7.87 2.16
CA ARG A 91 8.16 7.80 0.96
C ARG A 91 8.03 6.43 0.35
N TYR A 92 7.70 6.40 -0.94
CA TYR A 92 7.40 5.18 -1.67
C TYR A 92 8.40 4.95 -2.80
N PHE A 93 8.87 3.71 -2.92
CA PHE A 93 9.83 3.30 -3.94
C PHE A 93 9.36 2.00 -4.58
N GLN A 94 9.65 1.85 -5.88
CA GLN A 94 9.31 0.68 -6.65
C GLN A 94 10.55 0.15 -7.35
N LYS A 95 10.71 -1.18 -7.43
CA LYS A 95 11.78 -1.86 -8.13
C LYS A 95 11.22 -2.83 -9.16
N GLY A 96 11.86 -2.89 -10.35
CA GLY A 96 11.52 -3.82 -11.41
C GLY A 96 10.66 -3.23 -12.54
N LYS A 97 10.34 -1.95 -12.53
CA LYS A 97 9.57 -1.27 -13.61
C LYS A 97 8.32 -2.07 -14.01
N ASN A 98 8.26 -2.57 -15.27
CA ASN A 98 7.14 -3.36 -15.79
C ASN A 98 7.10 -4.80 -15.24
N ALA A 99 8.20 -5.29 -14.67
CA ALA A 99 8.29 -6.58 -13.98
C ALA A 99 8.56 -6.33 -12.49
N ARG A 100 7.60 -5.66 -11.81
CA ARG A 100 7.69 -5.27 -10.41
C ARG A 100 8.09 -6.43 -9.51
N THR A 101 9.08 -6.22 -8.67
CA THR A 101 9.59 -7.21 -7.72
C THR A 101 9.47 -6.77 -6.28
N HIS A 102 9.61 -5.47 -6.01
CA HIS A 102 9.59 -4.93 -4.66
C HIS A 102 8.84 -3.59 -4.61
N ASN A 103 8.07 -3.40 -3.55
CA ASN A 103 7.50 -2.11 -3.15
C ASN A 103 8.02 -1.76 -1.76
N VAL A 104 8.54 -0.55 -1.61
CA VAL A 104 9.08 -0.06 -0.33
C VAL A 104 8.25 1.11 0.15
N HIS A 105 7.68 0.98 1.34
CA HIS A 105 6.83 1.94 2.01
C HIS A 105 7.54 2.47 3.26
N VAL A 106 8.20 3.62 3.15
CA VAL A 106 8.95 4.21 4.27
C VAL A 106 8.05 5.12 5.09
N TYR A 107 8.02 4.89 6.39
CA TYR A 107 7.30 5.72 7.35
C TYR A 107 8.20 6.16 8.49
N GLN A 108 7.90 7.34 9.04
CA GLN A 108 8.55 7.82 10.24
C GLN A 108 8.00 7.09 11.47
N GLU A 109 8.86 6.82 12.44
CA GLU A 109 8.48 6.25 13.73
C GLU A 109 7.29 7.00 14.34
N GLY A 110 6.29 6.26 14.81
CA GLY A 110 5.05 6.81 15.37
C GLY A 110 3.94 7.05 14.34
N ASP A 111 4.18 6.87 13.04
CA ASP A 111 3.12 6.94 12.05
C ASP A 111 2.12 5.79 12.26
N PRO A 112 0.80 6.09 12.35
CA PRO A 112 -0.23 5.06 12.58
C PRO A 112 -0.29 3.99 11.48
N GLU A 113 0.15 4.29 10.26
CA GLU A 113 0.21 3.31 9.17
C GLU A 113 1.12 2.12 9.50
N ILE A 114 2.20 2.34 10.24
CA ILE A 114 3.08 1.25 10.68
C ILE A 114 2.30 0.22 11.48
N SER A 115 1.55 0.67 12.49
CA SER A 115 0.72 -0.20 13.32
C SER A 115 -0.35 -0.92 12.47
N ARG A 116 -0.99 -0.23 11.54
CA ARG A 116 -2.02 -0.80 10.67
C ARG A 116 -1.47 -1.96 9.84
N TYR A 117 -0.33 -1.77 9.18
CA TYR A 117 0.29 -2.82 8.37
C TYR A 117 0.74 -4.02 9.23
N LEU A 118 1.33 -3.77 10.39
CA LEU A 118 1.80 -4.85 11.26
C LEU A 118 0.65 -5.63 11.90
N LYS A 119 -0.41 -4.96 12.33
CA LYS A 119 -1.61 -5.60 12.86
C LYS A 119 -2.31 -6.45 11.80
N PHE A 120 -2.47 -5.94 10.59
CA PHE A 120 -3.03 -6.71 9.47
C PHE A 120 -2.21 -7.98 9.21
N ARG A 121 -0.91 -7.86 9.09
CA ARG A 121 0.01 -8.99 8.89
C ARG A 121 -0.12 -10.03 10.00
N ASP A 122 -0.07 -9.59 11.25
CA ASP A 122 -0.07 -10.48 12.42
C ASP A 122 -1.44 -11.13 12.59
N TRP A 123 -2.53 -10.43 12.32
CA TRP A 123 -3.87 -11.01 12.26
C TRP A 123 -3.95 -12.13 11.23
N MET A 124 -3.55 -11.86 10.01
CA MET A 124 -3.58 -12.85 8.93
C MET A 124 -2.73 -14.08 9.26
N ARG A 125 -1.55 -13.90 9.86
CA ARG A 125 -0.69 -15.00 10.30
C ARG A 125 -1.36 -15.92 11.33
N SER A 126 -2.29 -15.43 12.10
CA SER A 126 -2.98 -16.16 13.18
C SER A 126 -4.41 -16.60 12.85
N HIS A 127 -4.93 -16.22 11.66
CA HIS A 127 -6.30 -16.51 11.24
C HIS A 127 -6.33 -17.20 9.85
N PRO A 128 -6.10 -18.52 9.77
CA PRO A 128 -6.07 -19.25 8.51
C PRO A 128 -7.34 -19.13 7.66
N GLU A 129 -8.49 -18.97 8.30
CA GLU A 129 -9.77 -18.78 7.62
C GLU A 129 -9.80 -17.47 6.82
N ASP A 130 -9.31 -16.39 7.40
CA ASP A 130 -9.19 -15.10 6.71
C ASP A 130 -8.14 -15.16 5.60
N VAL A 131 -7.07 -15.92 5.77
CA VAL A 131 -6.09 -16.20 4.70
C VAL A 131 -6.76 -16.87 3.49
N GLU A 132 -7.57 -17.90 3.72
CA GLU A 132 -8.29 -18.60 2.67
C GLU A 132 -9.27 -17.68 1.94
N ASN A 133 -10.06 -16.90 2.69
CA ASN A 133 -11.02 -15.95 2.13
C ASN A 133 -10.33 -14.87 1.30
N TYR A 134 -9.21 -14.35 1.77
CA TYR A 134 -8.44 -13.35 1.03
C TYR A 134 -7.82 -13.92 -0.25
N ALA A 135 -7.29 -15.13 -0.20
CA ALA A 135 -6.74 -15.80 -1.37
C ALA A 135 -7.81 -15.96 -2.47
N LYS A 136 -9.00 -16.45 -2.12
CA LYS A 136 -10.14 -16.56 -3.04
C LYS A 136 -10.53 -15.23 -3.65
N LEU A 137 -10.66 -14.19 -2.83
CA LEU A 137 -11.00 -12.84 -3.31
C LEU A 137 -9.97 -12.33 -4.32
N LYS A 138 -8.68 -12.50 -4.05
CA LYS A 138 -7.62 -12.06 -4.97
C LYS A 138 -7.64 -12.82 -6.29
N GLU A 139 -7.88 -14.12 -6.26
CA GLU A 139 -8.02 -14.94 -7.48
C GLU A 139 -9.22 -14.50 -8.32
N GLU A 140 -10.37 -14.27 -7.69
CA GLU A 140 -11.58 -13.76 -8.35
C GLU A 140 -11.35 -12.39 -8.98
N LEU A 141 -10.70 -11.47 -8.27
CA LEU A 141 -10.39 -10.14 -8.76
C LEU A 141 -9.37 -10.16 -9.91
N ALA A 142 -8.36 -11.02 -9.84
CA ALA A 142 -7.39 -11.19 -10.92
C ALA A 142 -8.04 -11.75 -12.18
N ALA A 143 -9.00 -12.66 -12.03
CA ALA A 143 -9.78 -13.20 -13.15
C ALA A 143 -10.74 -12.15 -13.75
N LYS A 144 -11.37 -11.32 -12.91
CA LYS A 144 -12.32 -10.27 -13.32
C LYS A 144 -11.64 -9.06 -13.94
N PHE A 145 -10.48 -8.67 -13.43
CA PHE A 145 -9.72 -7.48 -13.83
C PHE A 145 -8.26 -7.84 -14.18
N PRO A 146 -8.03 -8.68 -15.18
CA PRO A 146 -6.69 -9.25 -15.44
C PRO A 146 -5.64 -8.19 -15.81
N GLU A 147 -6.06 -7.05 -16.36
CA GLU A 147 -5.17 -5.98 -16.82
C GLU A 147 -5.41 -4.64 -16.08
N ASP A 148 -6.38 -4.59 -15.20
CA ASP A 148 -6.79 -3.38 -14.48
C ASP A 148 -6.37 -3.45 -13.00
N ILE A 149 -5.14 -3.00 -12.72
CA ILE A 149 -4.58 -3.01 -11.37
C ILE A 149 -5.37 -2.13 -10.40
N LEU A 150 -5.96 -1.04 -10.88
CA LEU A 150 -6.75 -0.14 -10.03
C LEU A 150 -8.02 -0.84 -9.53
N GLN A 151 -8.79 -1.46 -10.42
CA GLN A 151 -9.99 -2.22 -10.04
C GLN A 151 -9.66 -3.44 -9.18
N TYR A 152 -8.55 -4.11 -9.46
CA TYR A 152 -8.04 -5.18 -8.60
C TYR A 152 -7.76 -4.68 -7.17
N CYS A 153 -7.06 -3.57 -7.03
CA CYS A 153 -6.78 -2.98 -5.71
C CYS A 153 -8.04 -2.49 -5.00
N ASN A 154 -8.95 -1.81 -5.71
CA ASN A 154 -10.22 -1.34 -5.16
C ASN A 154 -11.09 -2.50 -4.64
N GLY A 155 -11.09 -3.63 -5.36
CA GLY A 155 -11.85 -4.81 -4.96
C GLY A 155 -11.38 -5.45 -3.65
N LYS A 156 -10.11 -5.28 -3.29
CA LYS A 156 -9.54 -5.77 -2.01
C LYS A 156 -9.83 -4.85 -0.82
N ASP A 157 -10.17 -3.61 -1.08
CA ASP A 157 -10.19 -2.54 -0.08
C ASP A 157 -11.18 -2.82 1.06
N ALA A 158 -12.37 -3.30 0.73
CA ALA A 158 -13.39 -3.66 1.74
C ALA A 158 -12.95 -4.82 2.63
N PHE A 159 -12.26 -5.82 2.09
CA PHE A 159 -11.72 -6.92 2.87
C PHE A 159 -10.65 -6.44 3.85
N VAL A 160 -9.68 -5.66 3.37
CA VAL A 160 -8.61 -5.08 4.21
C VAL A 160 -9.21 -4.25 5.34
N ALA A 161 -10.18 -3.39 5.03
CA ALA A 161 -10.89 -2.59 6.04
C ALA A 161 -11.62 -3.47 7.07
N SER A 162 -12.19 -4.60 6.66
CA SER A 162 -12.86 -5.53 7.58
C SER A 162 -11.88 -6.18 8.56
N ILE A 163 -10.67 -6.49 8.12
CA ILE A 163 -9.62 -7.04 8.98
C ILE A 163 -9.09 -5.97 9.92
N ASP A 164 -8.86 -4.76 9.45
CA ASP A 164 -8.45 -3.63 10.31
C ASP A 164 -9.47 -3.42 11.45
N ALA A 165 -10.75 -3.49 11.15
CA ALA A 165 -11.81 -3.38 12.14
C ALA A 165 -11.82 -4.56 13.16
N LYS A 166 -11.62 -5.80 12.70
CA LYS A 166 -11.51 -6.99 13.56
C LYS A 166 -10.32 -6.92 14.51
N ASP A 167 -9.20 -6.40 14.03
CA ASP A 167 -7.96 -6.26 14.81
C ASP A 167 -7.97 -5.03 15.74
N GLY A 168 -9.05 -4.26 15.74
CA GLY A 168 -9.21 -3.10 16.61
C GLY A 168 -8.30 -1.95 16.26
N PHE A 169 -7.97 -1.77 14.98
CA PHE A 169 -7.26 -0.57 14.53
C PHE A 169 -8.14 0.66 14.76
N ASP A 170 -7.69 1.54 15.63
CA ASP A 170 -8.35 2.78 16.01
C ASP A 170 -7.60 4.04 15.54
N GLY A 171 -6.56 3.84 14.74
CA GLY A 171 -5.79 4.91 14.13
C GLY A 171 -6.57 5.63 13.02
N TRP A 172 -6.05 6.78 12.66
CA TRP A 172 -6.50 7.54 11.51
C TRP A 172 -5.36 7.73 10.54
N ARG A 173 -5.69 7.95 9.28
CA ARG A 173 -4.71 8.28 8.26
C ARG A 173 -5.20 9.38 7.35
N ILE A 174 -4.30 10.19 6.85
CA ILE A 174 -4.57 11.21 5.85
C ILE A 174 -4.01 10.72 4.52
N VAL A 175 -4.86 10.59 3.54
CA VAL A 175 -4.46 10.15 2.19
C VAL A 175 -4.94 11.14 1.14
N LYS A 176 -4.19 11.25 0.06
CA LYS A 176 -4.70 11.88 -1.16
C LYS A 176 -5.76 10.95 -1.76
N ALA A 177 -6.94 11.48 -2.07
CA ALA A 177 -8.00 10.69 -2.67
C ALA A 177 -7.58 10.20 -4.07
N LEU A 178 -7.46 8.89 -4.24
CA LEU A 178 -7.09 8.23 -5.49
C LEU A 178 -8.03 7.09 -5.83
N THR A 179 -8.51 6.35 -4.82
CA THR A 179 -9.43 5.22 -5.00
C THR A 179 -10.88 5.68 -5.01
N ASP A 180 -11.79 4.87 -5.56
CA ASP A 180 -13.23 5.16 -5.55
C ASP A 180 -13.79 5.31 -4.13
N ARG A 181 -13.26 4.54 -3.18
CA ARG A 181 -13.64 4.65 -1.76
C ARG A 181 -13.25 6.01 -1.18
N GLU A 182 -12.04 6.45 -1.42
CA GLU A 182 -11.52 7.74 -0.94
C GLU A 182 -12.27 8.90 -1.57
N TRP A 183 -12.51 8.86 -2.89
CA TRP A 183 -13.34 9.86 -3.58
C TRP A 183 -14.78 9.87 -3.09
N SER A 184 -15.37 8.71 -2.79
CA SER A 184 -16.71 8.63 -2.20
C SER A 184 -16.74 9.26 -0.81
N ALA A 185 -15.72 9.05 0.01
CA ALA A 185 -15.58 9.69 1.31
C ALA A 185 -15.50 11.22 1.17
N VAL A 186 -14.69 11.73 0.25
CA VAL A 186 -14.60 13.17 -0.04
C VAL A 186 -15.97 13.73 -0.43
N ARG A 187 -16.68 13.11 -1.38
CA ARG A 187 -18.01 13.56 -1.81
C ARG A 187 -19.00 13.60 -0.67
N ASN A 188 -19.04 12.54 0.15
CA ASN A 188 -19.95 12.45 1.29
C ASN A 188 -19.68 13.55 2.34
N LEU A 189 -18.41 13.77 2.67
CA LEU A 189 -18.03 14.84 3.62
C LEU A 189 -18.39 16.21 3.08
N ARG A 190 -18.11 16.49 1.81
CA ARG A 190 -18.48 17.76 1.17
C ARG A 190 -19.99 17.98 1.20
N GLN A 191 -20.76 16.97 0.79
CA GLN A 191 -22.23 17.04 0.80
C GLN A 191 -22.76 17.28 2.21
N GLN A 192 -22.23 16.56 3.20
CA GLN A 192 -22.70 16.66 4.59
C GLN A 192 -22.40 18.00 5.26
N TYR A 193 -21.20 18.54 5.06
CA TYR A 193 -20.73 19.70 5.82
C TYR A 193 -20.88 21.02 5.08
N PHE A 194 -20.73 21.03 3.77
CA PHE A 194 -20.74 22.28 2.99
C PHE A 194 -22.03 22.50 2.18
N PHE A 195 -22.66 21.44 1.75
CA PHE A 195 -23.79 21.53 0.84
C PHE A 195 -25.11 21.00 1.41
N LYS A 196 -25.14 20.52 2.62
CA LYS A 196 -26.29 19.97 3.40
C LYS A 196 -27.63 19.79 2.66
N THR A 197 -28.19 20.86 2.11
CA THR A 197 -29.48 20.92 1.41
C THR A 197 -29.35 21.25 -0.06
N LYS A 198 -28.15 21.45 -0.57
CA LYS A 198 -27.86 21.76 -1.98
C LYS A 198 -27.03 20.66 -2.58
N GLU A 199 -27.12 20.47 -3.88
CA GLU A 199 -26.21 19.60 -4.60
C GLU A 199 -24.80 20.19 -4.63
N ASP A 200 -23.78 19.37 -4.40
CA ASP A 200 -22.38 19.80 -4.51
C ASP A 200 -22.07 20.13 -5.98
N PRO A 201 -21.76 21.40 -6.32
CA PRO A 201 -21.51 21.80 -7.70
C PRO A 201 -20.14 21.39 -8.23
N PHE A 202 -19.26 20.84 -7.38
CA PHE A 202 -17.88 20.54 -7.74
C PHE A 202 -17.67 19.08 -8.17
N THR A 203 -18.57 18.52 -8.97
CA THR A 203 -18.39 17.19 -9.57
C THR A 203 -17.12 17.12 -10.43
N TRP A 204 -16.77 18.21 -11.11
CA TRP A 204 -15.56 18.33 -11.91
C TRP A 204 -14.27 18.25 -11.09
N ALA A 205 -14.28 18.55 -9.79
CA ALA A 205 -13.10 18.44 -8.93
C ALA A 205 -12.60 17.01 -8.79
N PHE A 206 -13.43 16.01 -9.09
CA PHE A 206 -13.11 14.60 -9.04
C PHE A 206 -12.51 14.08 -10.36
N GLU A 207 -12.56 14.87 -11.41
CA GLU A 207 -12.13 14.52 -12.76
C GLU A 207 -10.88 15.29 -13.22
N HIS A 208 -10.43 16.27 -12.44
CA HIS A 208 -9.30 17.15 -12.79
C HIS A 208 -8.13 17.01 -11.82
N ASP A 209 -6.93 16.91 -12.37
CA ASP A 209 -5.66 16.81 -11.62
C ASP A 209 -5.27 18.09 -10.87
N ASP A 210 -5.94 19.21 -11.17
CA ASP A 210 -5.67 20.52 -10.56
C ASP A 210 -6.12 20.62 -9.09
N HIS A 211 -6.94 19.68 -8.65
CA HIS A 211 -7.48 19.64 -7.28
C HIS A 211 -6.95 18.43 -6.51
N ILE A 212 -6.36 18.71 -5.35
CA ILE A 212 -5.90 17.70 -4.43
C ILE A 212 -6.87 17.66 -3.24
N HIS A 213 -7.44 16.50 -3.00
CA HIS A 213 -8.31 16.26 -1.85
C HIS A 213 -7.66 15.26 -0.90
N PHE A 214 -7.68 15.57 0.39
CA PHE A 214 -7.25 14.69 1.46
C PHE A 214 -8.45 14.22 2.25
N VAL A 215 -8.41 13.00 2.70
CA VAL A 215 -9.47 12.39 3.50
C VAL A 215 -8.87 11.67 4.70
N PHE A 216 -9.53 11.77 5.84
CA PHE A 216 -9.27 10.93 7.01
C PHE A 216 -10.05 9.62 6.84
N LEU A 217 -9.35 8.50 7.00
CA LEU A 217 -9.91 7.16 6.91
C LEU A 217 -9.78 6.43 8.24
#